data_09426c2495114f12c2c662171528f46d
#
_entry.id   09426c2495114f12c2c662171528f46d
#
_cell.length_a   1.000
_cell.length_b   1.000
_cell.length_c   1.000
_cell.angle_alpha   90.00
_cell.angle_beta   90.00
_cell.angle_gamma   90.00
#
_symmetry.space_group_name_H-M   'P 1'
#
loop_
_entity.id
_entity.type
_entity.pdbx_description
1 polymer ?
#
loop_
_entity_poly.entity_id
_entity_poly.type
_entity_poly.pdbx_seq_one_letter_code
_entity_poly.pdbx_strand_id
1 'polypeptide(L)'
;MALSKRHLLAAAALLGLGLAAPAGAADMIGNCELSGQKGSIPIANPAKAGQFTVLTSLPAPIWWNGDAVENVKDGMEYCMSAEIAWRAGYDKMEVINTSWEAFIGNQVSGYDVGFAQTSITDERKKVFDFTTSYFNSDMGVLAKADAPVDEKSIKTAKIGIQQGTTGATFAQEVLGIKDPQIFADQSEMFAALRAGQIDAAITDTSITLAEEAATGGTSKVVGQYKTGETYGGIMQKGNPNNETVSKIIQSMIDDGTMAKLGAKYLAAGWGKDPATVPYFNP
;
A
#
# COMPACT_ATOMS: atom_id res chain seq x y z
N MET A 1 89.37 -11.39 21.92
CA MET A 1 88.82 -10.96 20.64
C MET A 1 87.63 -11.85 20.29
N ALA A 2 86.44 -11.38 20.47
CA ALA A 2 85.20 -12.16 20.19
C ALA A 2 84.29 -11.30 19.33
N LEU A 3 84.00 -11.74 18.09
CA LEU A 3 83.05 -11.11 17.18
C LEU A 3 81.63 -11.55 17.51
N SER A 4 80.79 -10.57 17.76
CA SER A 4 79.37 -10.72 17.97
C SER A 4 78.61 -10.83 16.63
N LYS A 5 77.88 -11.92 16.42
CA LYS A 5 76.92 -12.08 15.28
C LYS A 5 75.51 -11.54 15.69
N ARG A 6 75.08 -10.47 15.01
CA ARG A 6 73.74 -9.97 15.12
C ARG A 6 72.84 -10.73 14.12
N HIS A 7 71.82 -11.41 14.62
CA HIS A 7 70.74 -11.99 13.80
C HIS A 7 69.68 -10.91 13.53
N LEU A 8 69.47 -10.57 12.22
CA LEU A 8 68.28 -9.83 11.76
C LEU A 8 67.12 -10.81 11.60
N LEU A 9 66.07 -10.59 12.36
CA LEU A 9 64.74 -11.21 12.15
C LEU A 9 63.94 -10.34 11.19
N ALA A 10 63.70 -10.84 9.97
CA ALA A 10 62.78 -10.22 9.01
C ALA A 10 61.36 -10.68 9.34
N ALA A 11 60.53 -9.76 9.78
CA ALA A 11 59.08 -10.01 9.95
C ALA A 11 58.39 -9.82 8.58
N ALA A 12 57.92 -10.91 8.01
CA ALA A 12 57.06 -10.90 6.83
C ALA A 12 55.61 -10.54 7.23
N ALA A 13 55.16 -9.32 6.88
CA ALA A 13 53.78 -8.92 7.01
C ALA A 13 52.98 -9.52 5.86
N LEU A 14 52.14 -10.50 6.14
CA LEU A 14 51.13 -11.04 5.22
C LEU A 14 49.99 -10.01 5.12
N LEU A 15 49.97 -9.21 4.06
CA LEU A 15 48.79 -8.44 3.66
C LEU A 15 47.74 -9.41 3.14
N GLY A 16 46.74 -9.71 3.96
CA GLY A 16 45.53 -10.38 3.51
C GLY A 16 44.71 -9.46 2.61
N LEU A 17 44.79 -9.67 1.29
CA LEU A 17 43.81 -9.09 0.35
C LEU A 17 42.45 -9.79 0.63
N GLY A 18 41.60 -9.13 1.37
CA GLY A 18 40.20 -9.48 1.44
C GLY A 18 39.56 -9.26 0.07
N LEU A 19 39.31 -10.35 -0.67
CA LEU A 19 38.45 -10.32 -1.86
C LEU A 19 37.07 -9.90 -1.40
N ALA A 20 36.69 -8.63 -1.60
CA ALA A 20 35.31 -8.20 -1.54
C ALA A 20 34.55 -8.95 -2.65
N ALA A 21 33.67 -9.88 -2.26
CA ALA A 21 32.75 -10.48 -3.22
C ALA A 21 31.98 -9.34 -3.91
N PRO A 22 31.81 -9.39 -5.25
CA PRO A 22 30.97 -8.41 -5.93
C PRO A 22 29.57 -8.50 -5.30
N ALA A 23 29.02 -7.35 -4.88
CA ALA A 23 27.62 -7.27 -4.50
C ALA A 23 26.81 -7.71 -5.73
N GLY A 24 26.19 -8.88 -5.65
CA GLY A 24 25.30 -9.37 -6.70
C GLY A 24 24.22 -8.32 -6.96
N ALA A 25 23.79 -8.17 -8.21
CA ALA A 25 22.63 -7.35 -8.53
C ALA A 25 21.45 -7.85 -7.70
N ALA A 26 20.69 -6.92 -7.10
CA ALA A 26 19.49 -7.29 -6.36
C ALA A 26 18.46 -7.98 -7.28
N ASP A 27 17.80 -8.99 -6.77
CA ASP A 27 16.68 -9.60 -7.48
C ASP A 27 15.54 -8.58 -7.61
N MET A 28 14.88 -8.53 -8.77
CA MET A 28 13.89 -7.50 -9.11
C MET A 28 12.61 -8.09 -9.69
N ILE A 29 11.46 -7.57 -9.26
CA ILE A 29 10.19 -7.67 -9.99
C ILE A 29 9.67 -6.25 -10.22
N GLY A 30 9.51 -5.84 -11.48
CA GLY A 30 9.29 -4.43 -11.80
C GLY A 30 10.49 -3.59 -11.37
N ASN A 31 10.25 -2.49 -10.65
CA ASN A 31 11.28 -1.64 -10.05
C ASN A 31 11.48 -1.93 -8.54
N CYS A 32 11.01 -3.08 -8.06
CA CYS A 32 11.07 -3.45 -6.65
C CYS A 32 12.27 -4.35 -6.38
N GLU A 33 13.17 -3.89 -5.52
CA GLU A 33 14.24 -4.72 -4.96
C GLU A 33 13.64 -5.72 -3.99
N LEU A 34 13.97 -6.99 -4.18
CA LEU A 34 13.46 -8.10 -3.38
C LEU A 34 14.46 -8.42 -2.26
N SER A 35 13.95 -8.63 -1.05
CA SER A 35 14.77 -8.75 0.15
C SER A 35 14.70 -10.11 0.81
N GLY A 36 13.61 -10.84 0.60
CA GLY A 36 13.41 -12.16 1.18
C GLY A 36 14.10 -13.28 0.41
N GLN A 37 14.16 -14.46 1.02
CA GLN A 37 14.63 -15.66 0.33
C GLN A 37 13.55 -16.17 -0.62
N LYS A 38 13.90 -16.35 -1.91
CA LYS A 38 13.01 -16.92 -2.91
C LYS A 38 12.49 -18.30 -2.49
N GLY A 39 11.17 -18.48 -2.59
CA GLY A 39 10.54 -19.77 -2.30
C GLY A 39 10.58 -20.19 -0.83
N SER A 40 10.85 -19.26 0.10
CA SER A 40 10.89 -19.55 1.53
C SER A 40 9.53 -20.02 2.08
N ILE A 41 8.43 -19.55 1.48
CA ILE A 41 7.06 -19.92 1.88
C ILE A 41 6.24 -20.19 0.60
N PRO A 42 6.36 -21.38 0.00
CA PRO A 42 5.75 -21.66 -1.30
C PRO A 42 4.23 -21.71 -1.24
N ILE A 43 3.59 -21.15 -2.27
CA ILE A 43 2.15 -21.25 -2.49
C ILE A 43 1.84 -22.50 -3.30
N ALA A 44 0.88 -23.29 -2.85
CA ALA A 44 0.32 -24.40 -3.60
C ALA A 44 -0.84 -23.90 -4.47
N ASN A 45 -0.99 -24.43 -5.69
CA ASN A 45 -2.13 -24.14 -6.56
C ASN A 45 -2.35 -22.62 -6.83
N PRO A 46 -1.40 -21.93 -7.47
CA PRO A 46 -1.59 -20.55 -7.87
C PRO A 46 -2.75 -20.44 -8.87
N ALA A 47 -3.36 -19.24 -8.95
CA ALA A 47 -4.45 -18.97 -9.91
C ALA A 47 -4.04 -19.22 -11.36
N LYS A 48 -2.77 -18.98 -11.69
CA LYS A 48 -2.16 -19.33 -12.98
C LYS A 48 -0.81 -20.03 -12.77
N ALA A 49 -0.59 -21.12 -13.47
CA ALA A 49 0.64 -21.89 -13.35
C ALA A 49 1.88 -21.04 -13.71
N GLY A 50 2.89 -21.06 -12.85
CA GLY A 50 4.19 -20.43 -13.07
C GLY A 50 4.25 -18.92 -12.84
N GLN A 51 3.20 -18.30 -12.34
CA GLN A 51 3.18 -16.87 -12.02
C GLN A 51 2.27 -16.57 -10.82
N PHE A 52 2.53 -15.46 -10.15
CA PHE A 52 1.67 -14.91 -9.10
C PHE A 52 0.79 -13.81 -9.71
N THR A 53 -0.52 -13.88 -9.49
CA THR A 53 -1.48 -12.96 -10.11
C THR A 53 -2.13 -12.10 -9.04
N VAL A 54 -2.03 -10.77 -9.20
CA VAL A 54 -2.55 -9.80 -8.24
C VAL A 54 -3.65 -8.96 -8.88
N LEU A 55 -4.78 -8.86 -8.20
CA LEU A 55 -5.89 -8.00 -8.58
C LEU A 55 -5.76 -6.64 -7.89
N THR A 56 -6.00 -5.56 -8.62
CA THR A 56 -6.04 -4.20 -8.06
C THR A 56 -7.06 -3.32 -8.78
N SER A 57 -7.24 -2.09 -8.28
CA SER A 57 -8.06 -1.04 -8.90
C SER A 57 -7.19 0.21 -9.08
N LEU A 58 -6.87 0.55 -10.33
CA LEU A 58 -6.05 1.70 -10.70
C LEU A 58 -6.92 2.86 -11.18
N PRO A 59 -6.41 4.10 -11.04
CA PRO A 59 -5.13 4.52 -10.46
C PRO A 59 -5.16 4.56 -8.92
N ALA A 60 -4.03 4.27 -8.28
CA ALA A 60 -3.85 4.40 -6.84
C ALA A 60 -2.43 4.92 -6.52
N PRO A 61 -2.15 6.21 -6.69
CA PRO A 61 -0.82 6.79 -6.54
C PRO A 61 -0.16 6.42 -5.20
N ILE A 62 1.16 6.25 -5.22
CA ILE A 62 2.04 5.78 -4.14
C ILE A 62 1.81 4.32 -3.70
N TRP A 63 0.59 3.80 -3.82
CA TRP A 63 0.29 2.38 -3.60
C TRP A 63 0.63 1.56 -4.85
N TRP A 64 0.26 2.07 -6.00
CA TRP A 64 0.55 1.57 -7.34
C TRP A 64 0.96 2.76 -8.22
N ASN A 65 2.24 2.91 -8.51
CA ASN A 65 2.74 4.03 -9.32
C ASN A 65 2.60 3.72 -10.80
N GLY A 66 1.57 4.30 -11.37
CA GLY A 66 1.11 4.13 -12.75
C GLY A 66 -0.41 4.14 -12.79
N ASP A 67 -0.97 4.38 -13.95
CA ASP A 67 -2.42 4.47 -14.19
C ASP A 67 -2.96 3.29 -15.01
N ALA A 68 -2.07 2.45 -15.52
CA ALA A 68 -2.39 1.27 -16.29
C ALA A 68 -1.43 0.11 -15.99
N VAL A 69 -1.86 -1.12 -16.27
CA VAL A 69 -1.07 -2.34 -16.01
C VAL A 69 0.29 -2.30 -16.71
N GLU A 70 0.35 -1.69 -17.89
CA GLU A 70 1.56 -1.61 -18.71
C GLU A 70 2.63 -0.71 -18.10
N ASN A 71 2.22 0.31 -17.35
CA ASN A 71 3.14 1.34 -16.82
C ASN A 71 3.32 1.25 -15.29
N VAL A 72 2.50 0.52 -14.55
CA VAL A 72 2.71 0.31 -13.13
C VAL A 72 3.87 -0.66 -12.90
N LYS A 73 4.93 -0.18 -12.21
CA LYS A 73 6.16 -0.95 -11.97
C LYS A 73 6.68 -0.88 -10.54
N ASP A 74 6.08 -0.04 -9.71
CA ASP A 74 6.41 0.09 -8.28
C ASP A 74 5.23 0.70 -7.50
N GLY A 75 5.46 1.01 -6.24
CA GLY A 75 4.48 1.47 -5.26
C GLY A 75 4.44 0.55 -4.04
N MET A 76 3.77 0.98 -2.99
CA MET A 76 3.72 0.23 -1.72
C MET A 76 3.12 -1.17 -1.91
N GLU A 77 1.89 -1.25 -2.43
CA GLU A 77 1.21 -2.54 -2.64
C GLU A 77 1.77 -3.33 -3.82
N TYR A 78 2.26 -2.63 -4.87
CA TYR A 78 2.95 -3.30 -5.96
C TYR A 78 4.21 -4.03 -5.46
N CYS A 79 5.10 -3.35 -4.73
CA CYS A 79 6.33 -3.96 -4.24
C CYS A 79 6.09 -4.96 -3.10
N MET A 80 5.07 -4.76 -2.28
CA MET A 80 4.59 -5.77 -1.35
C MET A 80 4.17 -7.05 -2.09
N SER A 81 3.41 -6.91 -3.16
CA SER A 81 2.96 -8.03 -4.00
C SER A 81 4.12 -8.74 -4.70
N ALA A 82 5.10 -7.97 -5.18
CA ALA A 82 6.33 -8.50 -5.79
C ALA A 82 7.14 -9.33 -4.79
N GLU A 83 7.29 -8.85 -3.55
CA GLU A 83 7.95 -9.57 -2.47
C GLU A 83 7.18 -10.84 -2.06
N ILE A 84 5.83 -10.78 -2.04
CA ILE A 84 4.99 -11.96 -1.80
C ILE A 84 5.22 -13.00 -2.89
N ALA A 85 5.19 -12.60 -4.16
CA ALA A 85 5.45 -13.48 -5.29
C ALA A 85 6.82 -14.16 -5.18
N TRP A 86 7.86 -13.40 -4.84
CA TRP A 86 9.22 -13.88 -4.67
C TRP A 86 9.34 -14.90 -3.53
N ARG A 87 8.84 -14.57 -2.34
CA ARG A 87 8.86 -15.50 -1.19
C ARG A 87 8.02 -16.73 -1.44
N ALA A 88 6.99 -16.64 -2.28
CA ALA A 88 6.21 -17.78 -2.76
C ALA A 88 6.93 -18.62 -3.84
N GLY A 89 8.06 -18.13 -4.40
CA GLY A 89 8.90 -18.86 -5.36
C GLY A 89 8.75 -18.44 -6.82
N TYR A 90 8.03 -17.35 -7.11
CA TYR A 90 7.78 -16.86 -8.47
C TYR A 90 8.76 -15.77 -8.88
N ASP A 91 9.21 -15.79 -10.13
CA ASP A 91 10.02 -14.75 -10.76
C ASP A 91 9.17 -13.67 -11.44
N LYS A 92 7.86 -13.91 -11.55
CA LYS A 92 6.93 -13.07 -12.30
C LYS A 92 5.67 -12.82 -11.48
N MET A 93 5.20 -11.59 -11.56
CA MET A 93 3.92 -11.15 -11.07
C MET A 93 3.10 -10.60 -12.24
N GLU A 94 1.86 -11.03 -12.36
CA GLU A 94 0.87 -10.44 -13.27
C GLU A 94 -0.08 -9.56 -12.46
N VAL A 95 -0.41 -8.39 -13.00
CA VAL A 95 -1.38 -7.47 -12.42
C VAL A 95 -2.65 -7.51 -13.26
N ILE A 96 -3.79 -7.70 -12.62
CA ILE A 96 -5.12 -7.54 -13.21
C ILE A 96 -5.70 -6.25 -12.64
N ASN A 97 -6.06 -5.30 -13.53
CA ASN A 97 -6.77 -4.09 -13.15
C ASN A 97 -8.28 -4.26 -13.37
N THR A 98 -9.07 -3.74 -12.43
CA THR A 98 -10.53 -3.71 -12.53
C THR A 98 -11.10 -2.45 -11.89
N SER A 99 -12.39 -2.15 -12.11
CA SER A 99 -13.05 -1.08 -11.37
C SER A 99 -13.19 -1.43 -9.88
N TRP A 100 -13.26 -0.41 -9.02
CA TRP A 100 -13.52 -0.62 -7.58
C TRP A 100 -14.80 -1.43 -7.34
N GLU A 101 -15.86 -1.13 -8.08
CA GLU A 101 -17.13 -1.85 -7.98
C GLU A 101 -16.96 -3.36 -8.25
N ALA A 102 -16.26 -3.71 -9.33
CA ALA A 102 -16.03 -5.10 -9.68
C ALA A 102 -15.06 -5.79 -8.69
N PHE A 103 -14.07 -5.03 -8.15
CA PHE A 103 -13.14 -5.50 -7.15
C PHE A 103 -13.88 -5.88 -5.85
N ILE A 104 -14.61 -4.92 -5.27
CA ILE A 104 -15.29 -5.14 -3.98
C ILE A 104 -16.57 -5.96 -4.08
N GLY A 105 -17.17 -6.02 -5.28
CA GLY A 105 -18.32 -6.85 -5.62
C GLY A 105 -18.01 -8.31 -5.90
N ASN A 106 -16.73 -8.73 -5.79
CA ASN A 106 -16.29 -10.11 -6.08
C ASN A 106 -16.62 -10.59 -7.51
N GLN A 107 -16.52 -9.69 -8.49
CA GLN A 107 -16.91 -9.99 -9.88
C GLN A 107 -15.73 -10.52 -10.72
N VAL A 108 -14.52 -10.54 -10.16
CA VAL A 108 -13.30 -10.99 -10.85
C VAL A 108 -12.81 -12.29 -10.24
N SER A 109 -12.30 -13.18 -11.07
CA SER A 109 -11.69 -14.45 -10.67
C SER A 109 -10.34 -14.63 -11.33
N GLY A 110 -9.59 -15.69 -10.95
CA GLY A 110 -8.31 -16.02 -11.57
C GLY A 110 -7.14 -15.16 -11.06
N TYR A 111 -7.22 -14.66 -9.83
CA TYR A 111 -6.15 -13.99 -9.11
C TYR A 111 -5.80 -14.74 -7.82
N ASP A 112 -4.57 -14.58 -7.34
CA ASP A 112 -4.11 -15.18 -6.09
C ASP A 112 -4.50 -14.32 -4.87
N VAL A 113 -4.37 -13.01 -4.99
CA VAL A 113 -4.75 -12.02 -3.96
C VAL A 113 -5.08 -10.67 -4.61
N GLY A 114 -5.98 -9.92 -4.00
CA GLY A 114 -6.31 -8.56 -4.42
C GLY A 114 -5.86 -7.53 -3.39
N PHE A 115 -5.19 -6.45 -3.83
CA PHE A 115 -4.76 -5.33 -3.01
C PHE A 115 -5.21 -4.01 -3.64
N ALA A 116 -6.03 -3.25 -2.93
CA ALA A 116 -6.53 -1.94 -3.33
C ALA A 116 -6.94 -1.14 -2.08
N GLN A 117 -6.04 -0.97 -1.12
CA GLN A 117 -6.23 -0.27 0.15
C GLN A 117 -7.56 -0.68 0.84
N THR A 118 -7.79 -1.98 0.92
CA THR A 118 -9.10 -2.54 1.27
C THR A 118 -9.23 -2.76 2.77
N SER A 119 -10.07 -1.96 3.42
CA SER A 119 -10.38 -2.10 4.85
C SER A 119 -11.05 -3.44 5.14
N ILE A 120 -10.56 -4.12 6.16
CA ILE A 120 -11.12 -5.36 6.69
C ILE A 120 -12.39 -5.02 7.46
N THR A 121 -13.55 -5.46 6.97
CA THR A 121 -14.85 -5.29 7.66
C THR A 121 -15.58 -6.61 7.76
N ASP A 122 -16.51 -6.72 8.71
CA ASP A 122 -17.28 -7.95 8.90
C ASP A 122 -18.21 -8.22 7.71
N GLU A 123 -18.71 -7.17 7.05
CA GLU A 123 -19.49 -7.32 5.81
C GLU A 123 -18.65 -7.92 4.69
N ARG A 124 -17.45 -7.39 4.48
CA ARG A 124 -16.53 -7.89 3.44
C ARG A 124 -16.04 -9.31 3.74
N LYS A 125 -15.84 -9.66 5.02
CA LYS A 125 -15.51 -11.04 5.44
C LYS A 125 -16.57 -12.07 5.10
N LYS A 126 -17.81 -11.68 4.87
CA LYS A 126 -18.86 -12.61 4.40
C LYS A 126 -18.59 -13.10 2.98
N VAL A 127 -17.94 -12.28 2.17
CA VAL A 127 -17.70 -12.50 0.73
C VAL A 127 -16.27 -12.95 0.44
N PHE A 128 -15.28 -12.43 1.19
CA PHE A 128 -13.87 -12.67 1.00
C PHE A 128 -13.23 -13.34 2.21
N ASP A 129 -12.14 -14.05 1.98
CA ASP A 129 -11.13 -14.27 3.00
C ASP A 129 -10.10 -13.14 2.93
N PHE A 130 -9.72 -12.61 4.08
CA PHE A 130 -8.69 -11.57 4.17
C PHE A 130 -7.36 -12.15 4.60
N THR A 131 -6.29 -11.60 4.08
CA THR A 131 -4.95 -11.85 4.61
C THR A 131 -4.79 -11.22 6.00
N THR A 132 -3.67 -11.50 6.68
CA THR A 132 -3.26 -10.66 7.81
C THR A 132 -3.21 -9.20 7.39
N SER A 133 -3.51 -8.30 8.33
CA SER A 133 -3.46 -6.85 8.08
C SER A 133 -2.03 -6.39 7.81
N TYR A 134 -1.87 -5.50 6.83
CA TYR A 134 -0.56 -4.95 6.45
C TYR A 134 -0.43 -3.44 6.68
N PHE A 135 -1.55 -2.73 6.95
CA PHE A 135 -1.57 -1.28 7.15
C PHE A 135 -2.74 -0.85 8.03
N ASN A 136 -2.56 0.25 8.78
CA ASN A 136 -3.63 0.88 9.56
C ASN A 136 -3.97 2.23 8.94
N SER A 137 -5.26 2.54 8.79
CA SER A 137 -5.74 3.82 8.30
C SER A 137 -6.81 4.40 9.21
N ASP A 138 -6.90 5.72 9.19
CA ASP A 138 -8.01 6.49 9.75
C ASP A 138 -8.80 7.13 8.59
N MET A 139 -9.95 7.74 8.87
CA MET A 139 -10.80 8.38 7.86
C MET A 139 -10.40 9.83 7.68
N GLY A 140 -9.96 10.22 6.48
CA GLY A 140 -9.49 11.55 6.14
C GLY A 140 -10.57 12.44 5.53
N VAL A 141 -10.41 13.74 5.69
CA VAL A 141 -11.21 14.79 5.05
C VAL A 141 -10.29 15.63 4.17
N LEU A 142 -10.49 15.56 2.87
CA LEU A 142 -9.77 16.37 1.88
C LEU A 142 -10.66 17.50 1.42
N ALA A 143 -10.18 18.74 1.50
CA ALA A 143 -10.87 19.94 1.02
C ALA A 143 -9.95 20.77 0.12
N LYS A 144 -10.50 21.74 -0.60
CA LYS A 144 -9.70 22.74 -1.31
C LYS A 144 -8.92 23.60 -0.30
N ALA A 145 -7.67 23.93 -0.63
CA ALA A 145 -6.82 24.73 0.26
C ALA A 145 -7.33 26.15 0.49
N ASP A 146 -8.01 26.72 -0.52
CA ASP A 146 -8.60 28.06 -0.51
C ASP A 146 -10.04 28.12 0.05
N ALA A 147 -10.67 26.96 0.24
CA ALA A 147 -12.01 26.83 0.80
C ALA A 147 -12.06 25.66 1.81
N PRO A 148 -11.36 25.78 2.96
CA PRO A 148 -11.23 24.69 3.91
C PRO A 148 -12.55 24.41 4.61
N VAL A 149 -12.86 23.13 4.76
CA VAL A 149 -13.92 22.62 5.63
C VAL A 149 -13.31 22.28 6.99
N ASP A 150 -14.02 22.53 8.07
CA ASP A 150 -13.60 22.19 9.43
C ASP A 150 -14.61 21.23 10.12
N GLU A 151 -14.30 20.84 11.34
CA GLU A 151 -15.14 19.94 12.14
C GLU A 151 -16.59 20.41 12.30
N LYS A 152 -16.84 21.73 12.28
CA LYS A 152 -18.18 22.31 12.45
C LYS A 152 -18.93 22.37 11.12
N SER A 153 -18.24 22.75 10.06
CA SER A 153 -18.84 22.96 8.73
C SER A 153 -19.02 21.67 7.94
N ILE A 154 -18.31 20.57 8.29
CA ILE A 154 -18.34 19.30 7.56
C ILE A 154 -19.76 18.75 7.36
N LYS A 155 -20.63 18.90 8.37
CA LYS A 155 -22.02 18.38 8.37
C LYS A 155 -22.96 19.15 7.42
N THR A 156 -22.57 20.32 6.96
CA THR A 156 -23.34 21.18 6.04
C THR A 156 -22.64 21.39 4.69
N ALA A 157 -21.42 20.91 4.56
CA ALA A 157 -20.65 20.98 3.34
C ALA A 157 -21.17 19.98 2.29
N LYS A 158 -20.92 20.25 1.01
CA LYS A 158 -21.18 19.28 -0.07
C LYS A 158 -20.10 18.22 -0.06
N ILE A 159 -20.43 17.07 0.47
CA ILE A 159 -19.49 15.97 0.66
C ILE A 159 -19.54 15.01 -0.53
N GLY A 160 -18.36 14.68 -1.07
CA GLY A 160 -18.17 13.58 -2.02
C GLY A 160 -17.71 12.31 -1.32
N ILE A 161 -18.26 11.19 -1.76
CA ILE A 161 -17.90 9.84 -1.30
C ILE A 161 -17.81 8.89 -2.49
N GLN A 162 -16.96 7.87 -2.39
CA GLN A 162 -16.95 6.78 -3.38
C GLN A 162 -17.87 5.64 -2.92
N GLN A 163 -18.71 5.16 -3.81
CA GLN A 163 -19.62 4.05 -3.55
C GLN A 163 -18.88 2.78 -3.07
N GLY A 164 -19.44 2.06 -2.11
CA GLY A 164 -18.91 0.78 -1.62
C GLY A 164 -17.67 0.89 -0.75
N THR A 165 -17.28 2.11 -0.34
CA THR A 165 -16.15 2.35 0.57
C THR A 165 -16.62 2.47 2.03
N THR A 166 -15.69 2.26 2.95
CA THR A 166 -15.93 2.57 4.38
C THR A 166 -16.12 4.06 4.61
N GLY A 167 -15.50 4.91 3.78
CA GLY A 167 -15.72 6.35 3.77
C GLY A 167 -17.16 6.73 3.49
N ALA A 168 -17.81 6.03 2.55
CA ALA A 168 -19.23 6.25 2.28
C ALA A 168 -20.10 5.89 3.48
N THR A 169 -19.87 4.72 4.07
CA THR A 169 -20.58 4.27 5.29
C THR A 169 -20.34 5.25 6.45
N PHE A 170 -19.10 5.66 6.67
CA PHE A 170 -18.75 6.60 7.73
C PHE A 170 -19.45 7.96 7.56
N ALA A 171 -19.43 8.52 6.36
CA ALA A 171 -20.10 9.80 6.08
C ALA A 171 -21.59 9.74 6.33
N GLN A 172 -22.26 8.66 5.90
CA GLN A 172 -23.71 8.53 6.01
C GLN A 172 -24.17 8.10 7.40
N GLU A 173 -23.54 7.09 8.00
CA GLU A 173 -24.01 6.47 9.24
C GLU A 173 -23.42 7.09 10.50
N VAL A 174 -22.15 7.56 10.45
CA VAL A 174 -21.49 8.14 11.62
C VAL A 174 -21.64 9.66 11.64
N LEU A 175 -21.33 10.33 10.53
CA LEU A 175 -21.44 11.79 10.44
C LEU A 175 -22.87 12.27 10.17
N GLY A 176 -23.76 11.38 9.71
CA GLY A 176 -25.15 11.70 9.40
C GLY A 176 -25.34 12.60 8.17
N ILE A 177 -24.39 12.57 7.23
CA ILE A 177 -24.50 13.28 5.95
C ILE A 177 -25.63 12.65 5.13
N LYS A 178 -26.72 13.41 4.90
CA LYS A 178 -27.94 12.88 4.27
C LYS A 178 -27.84 12.74 2.77
N ASP A 179 -27.22 13.71 2.09
CA ASP A 179 -27.19 13.81 0.64
C ASP A 179 -25.75 13.99 0.14
N PRO A 180 -24.83 13.01 0.39
CA PRO A 180 -23.49 13.10 -0.17
C PRO A 180 -23.55 12.87 -1.68
N GLN A 181 -22.66 13.53 -2.43
CA GLN A 181 -22.48 13.22 -3.85
C GLN A 181 -21.72 11.91 -3.97
N ILE A 182 -22.33 10.92 -4.62
CA ILE A 182 -21.78 9.58 -4.74
C ILE A 182 -21.07 9.45 -6.09
N PHE A 183 -19.83 8.95 -6.07
CA PHE A 183 -19.02 8.70 -7.25
C PHE A 183 -18.75 7.19 -7.35
N ALA A 184 -18.71 6.69 -8.57
CA ALA A 184 -18.30 5.31 -8.83
C ALA A 184 -16.77 5.15 -8.68
N ASP A 185 -16.04 6.20 -9.04
CA ASP A 185 -14.58 6.24 -9.10
C ASP A 185 -14.00 7.33 -8.20
N GLN A 186 -12.90 7.01 -7.50
CA GLN A 186 -12.20 7.93 -6.61
C GLN A 186 -11.58 9.12 -7.36
N SER A 187 -11.07 8.89 -8.57
CA SER A 187 -10.47 9.95 -9.38
C SER A 187 -11.52 10.97 -9.82
N GLU A 188 -12.75 10.52 -10.12
CA GLU A 188 -13.88 11.40 -10.43
C GLU A 188 -14.27 12.24 -9.19
N MET A 189 -14.32 11.64 -8.01
CA MET A 189 -14.58 12.35 -6.76
C MET A 189 -13.54 13.45 -6.51
N PHE A 190 -12.26 13.16 -6.68
CA PHE A 190 -11.20 14.15 -6.53
C PHE A 190 -11.22 15.21 -7.63
N ALA A 191 -11.59 14.86 -8.86
CA ALA A 191 -11.79 15.84 -9.93
C ALA A 191 -12.94 16.79 -9.61
N ALA A 192 -14.05 16.30 -9.08
CA ALA A 192 -15.19 17.11 -8.62
C ALA A 192 -14.80 18.06 -7.47
N LEU A 193 -13.94 17.63 -6.54
CA LEU A 193 -13.38 18.48 -5.50
C LEU A 193 -12.55 19.64 -6.10
N ARG A 194 -11.62 19.31 -6.99
CA ARG A 194 -10.79 20.33 -7.66
C ARG A 194 -11.63 21.32 -8.47
N ALA A 195 -12.70 20.84 -9.10
CA ALA A 195 -13.65 21.68 -9.85
C ALA A 195 -14.60 22.51 -8.94
N GLY A 196 -14.61 22.28 -7.61
CA GLY A 196 -15.51 22.96 -6.67
C GLY A 196 -16.96 22.51 -6.78
N GLN A 197 -17.22 21.31 -7.30
CA GLN A 197 -18.55 20.70 -7.34
C GLN A 197 -18.93 20.13 -5.98
N ILE A 198 -17.94 19.67 -5.22
CA ILE A 198 -18.02 19.30 -3.82
C ILE A 198 -17.05 20.15 -3.01
N ASP A 199 -17.35 20.31 -1.71
CA ASP A 199 -16.54 21.12 -0.79
C ASP A 199 -15.45 20.25 -0.11
N ALA A 200 -15.76 18.97 0.14
CA ALA A 200 -14.79 18.02 0.69
C ALA A 200 -15.08 16.59 0.20
N ALA A 201 -14.01 15.79 0.16
CA ALA A 201 -14.07 14.35 -0.08
C ALA A 201 -13.73 13.61 1.22
N ILE A 202 -14.48 12.54 1.53
CA ILE A 202 -14.23 11.67 2.69
C ILE A 202 -13.82 10.30 2.17
N THR A 203 -12.60 9.90 2.50
CA THR A 203 -12.01 8.59 2.29
C THR A 203 -10.84 8.42 3.23
N ASP A 204 -10.10 7.32 3.16
CA ASP A 204 -8.97 7.04 4.06
C ASP A 204 -7.93 8.15 4.10
N THR A 205 -7.38 8.42 5.29
CA THR A 205 -6.32 9.42 5.47
C THR A 205 -5.13 9.16 4.57
N SER A 206 -4.74 7.91 4.41
CA SER A 206 -3.63 7.50 3.57
C SER A 206 -3.84 7.86 2.08
N ILE A 207 -5.08 7.79 1.62
CA ILE A 207 -5.48 8.11 0.25
C ILE A 207 -5.60 9.63 0.06
N THR A 208 -6.21 10.32 1.02
CA THR A 208 -6.33 11.79 0.98
C THR A 208 -4.98 12.50 1.02
N LEU A 209 -4.00 11.95 1.76
CA LEU A 209 -2.63 12.46 1.78
C LEU A 209 -1.91 12.27 0.45
N ALA A 210 -2.15 11.16 -0.24
CA ALA A 210 -1.61 10.94 -1.57
C ALA A 210 -2.16 11.97 -2.59
N GLU A 211 -3.46 12.25 -2.54
CA GLU A 211 -4.08 13.27 -3.39
C GLU A 211 -3.60 14.70 -3.03
N GLU A 212 -3.44 15.04 -1.74
CA GLU A 212 -2.85 16.32 -1.34
C GLU A 212 -1.47 16.51 -1.97
N ALA A 213 -0.62 15.50 -1.87
CA ALA A 213 0.72 15.53 -2.45
C ALA A 213 0.67 15.65 -3.99
N ALA A 214 -0.19 14.88 -4.65
CA ALA A 214 -0.33 14.89 -6.11
C ALA A 214 -0.84 16.23 -6.65
N THR A 215 -1.65 16.97 -5.89
CA THR A 215 -2.20 18.28 -6.27
C THR A 215 -1.27 19.46 -5.97
N GLY A 216 -0.08 19.22 -5.42
CA GLY A 216 0.87 20.27 -5.07
C GLY A 216 0.32 21.23 -4.01
N GLY A 217 -0.60 20.78 -3.16
CA GLY A 217 -1.18 21.54 -2.07
C GLY A 217 -2.38 22.42 -2.46
N THR A 218 -2.95 22.28 -3.66
CA THR A 218 -4.21 22.94 -4.03
C THR A 218 -5.42 22.28 -3.34
N SER A 219 -5.28 21.00 -2.94
CA SER A 219 -6.16 20.32 -2.01
C SER A 219 -5.39 20.04 -0.70
N LYS A 220 -6.07 20.01 0.43
CA LYS A 220 -5.49 19.79 1.76
C LYS A 220 -6.29 18.78 2.57
N VAL A 221 -5.60 17.88 3.25
CA VAL A 221 -6.21 17.08 4.32
C VAL A 221 -6.38 17.99 5.53
N VAL A 222 -7.63 18.38 5.77
CA VAL A 222 -8.00 19.38 6.79
C VAL A 222 -8.28 18.75 8.15
N GLY A 223 -8.58 17.44 8.19
CA GLY A 223 -8.83 16.69 9.39
C GLY A 223 -8.93 15.20 9.13
N GLN A 224 -8.98 14.44 10.21
CA GLN A 224 -9.20 12.98 10.16
C GLN A 224 -10.02 12.52 11.35
N TYR A 225 -10.68 11.37 11.22
CA TYR A 225 -11.43 10.73 12.29
C TYR A 225 -10.77 9.41 12.63
N LYS A 226 -10.66 9.12 13.92
CA LYS A 226 -10.09 7.86 14.38
C LYS A 226 -11.09 6.72 14.17
N THR A 227 -10.84 5.88 13.18
CA THR A 227 -11.67 4.71 12.87
C THR A 227 -11.02 3.40 13.26
N GLY A 228 -9.69 3.37 13.30
CA GLY A 228 -8.92 2.17 13.59
C GLY A 228 -9.05 1.12 12.49
N GLU A 229 -9.31 1.52 11.26
CA GLU A 229 -9.39 0.63 10.12
C GLU A 229 -8.04 -0.01 9.80
N THR A 230 -8.09 -1.21 9.28
CA THR A 230 -6.90 -1.95 8.84
C THR A 230 -7.09 -2.47 7.43
N TYR A 231 -6.04 -2.42 6.60
CA TYR A 231 -6.08 -2.99 5.27
C TYR A 231 -5.61 -4.43 5.25
N GLY A 232 -6.29 -5.26 4.45
CA GLY A 232 -5.91 -6.63 4.15
C GLY A 232 -6.11 -6.95 2.68
N GLY A 233 -5.35 -7.90 2.17
CA GLY A 233 -5.57 -8.45 0.84
C GLY A 233 -6.85 -9.30 0.81
N ILE A 234 -7.65 -9.15 -0.23
CA ILE A 234 -8.83 -9.99 -0.47
C ILE A 234 -8.44 -11.25 -1.24
N MET A 235 -9.05 -12.35 -0.89
CA MET A 235 -8.97 -13.62 -1.59
C MET A 235 -10.36 -14.22 -1.74
N GLN A 236 -10.56 -15.06 -2.76
CA GLN A 236 -11.82 -15.78 -2.90
C GLN A 236 -12.13 -16.59 -1.64
N LYS A 237 -13.39 -16.62 -1.25
CA LYS A 237 -13.82 -17.33 -0.03
C LYS A 237 -13.45 -18.81 -0.08
N GLY A 238 -12.81 -19.31 0.97
CA GLY A 238 -12.29 -20.68 1.05
C GLY A 238 -10.97 -20.89 0.28
N ASN A 239 -10.22 -19.83 -0.04
CA ASN A 239 -8.96 -19.96 -0.74
C ASN A 239 -7.92 -20.71 0.11
N PRO A 240 -7.38 -21.85 -0.35
CA PRO A 240 -6.46 -22.67 0.42
C PRO A 240 -5.11 -21.98 0.71
N ASN A 241 -4.77 -20.92 -0.05
CA ASN A 241 -3.52 -20.18 0.12
C ASN A 241 -3.62 -18.98 1.09
N ASN A 242 -4.80 -18.69 1.67
CA ASN A 242 -4.99 -17.52 2.53
C ASN A 242 -4.01 -17.51 3.70
N GLU A 243 -3.86 -18.63 4.41
CA GLU A 243 -2.92 -18.76 5.52
C GLU A 243 -1.46 -18.59 5.06
N THR A 244 -1.12 -19.11 3.88
CA THR A 244 0.23 -19.02 3.32
C THR A 244 0.58 -17.58 2.94
N VAL A 245 -0.30 -16.86 2.25
CA VAL A 245 -0.11 -15.44 1.91
C VAL A 245 -0.03 -14.60 3.19
N SER A 246 -0.88 -14.88 4.17
CA SER A 246 -0.84 -14.23 5.48
C SER A 246 0.50 -14.44 6.21
N LYS A 247 1.06 -15.65 6.18
CA LYS A 247 2.39 -15.94 6.73
C LYS A 247 3.51 -15.19 6.00
N ILE A 248 3.42 -15.06 4.68
CA ILE A 248 4.39 -14.26 3.92
C ILE A 248 4.32 -12.79 4.36
N ILE A 249 3.13 -12.19 4.42
CA ILE A 249 2.97 -10.81 4.87
C ILE A 249 3.47 -10.64 6.31
N GLN A 250 3.17 -11.58 7.21
CA GLN A 250 3.68 -11.54 8.58
C GLN A 250 5.21 -11.59 8.61
N SER A 251 5.84 -12.45 7.80
CA SER A 251 7.30 -12.50 7.71
C SER A 251 7.93 -11.20 7.22
N MET A 252 7.23 -10.47 6.32
CA MET A 252 7.66 -9.14 5.85
C MET A 252 7.51 -8.05 6.93
N ILE A 253 6.53 -8.20 7.82
CA ILE A 253 6.37 -7.32 8.99
C ILE A 253 7.51 -7.60 9.97
N ASP A 254 7.76 -8.86 10.29
CA ASP A 254 8.72 -9.29 11.30
C ASP A 254 10.17 -8.95 10.94
N ASP A 255 10.54 -9.03 9.65
CA ASP A 255 11.90 -8.72 9.17
C ASP A 255 12.09 -7.24 8.77
N GLY A 256 11.05 -6.42 8.91
CA GLY A 256 11.08 -4.99 8.63
C GLY A 256 10.94 -4.61 7.15
N THR A 257 10.67 -5.57 6.25
CA THR A 257 10.42 -5.28 4.82
C THR A 257 9.23 -4.35 4.64
N MET A 258 8.11 -4.60 5.37
CA MET A 258 6.94 -3.72 5.31
C MET A 258 7.25 -2.28 5.77
N ALA A 259 8.05 -2.13 6.82
CA ALA A 259 8.46 -0.80 7.31
C ALA A 259 9.32 -0.05 6.27
N LYS A 260 10.22 -0.74 5.58
CA LYS A 260 11.03 -0.16 4.49
C LYS A 260 10.17 0.28 3.32
N LEU A 261 9.19 -0.54 2.90
CA LEU A 261 8.25 -0.18 1.83
C LEU A 261 7.40 1.03 2.22
N GLY A 262 6.87 1.05 3.45
CA GLY A 262 6.13 2.19 3.99
C GLY A 262 6.93 3.48 4.00
N ALA A 263 8.19 3.43 4.44
CA ALA A 263 9.08 4.59 4.42
C ALA A 263 9.38 5.07 2.99
N LYS A 264 9.66 4.13 2.08
CA LYS A 264 10.03 4.43 0.68
C LYS A 264 8.88 5.05 -0.11
N TYR A 265 7.67 4.53 0.03
CA TYR A 265 6.54 4.93 -0.82
C TYR A 265 5.55 5.84 -0.10
N LEU A 266 5.12 5.47 1.11
CA LEU A 266 4.07 6.21 1.80
C LEU A 266 4.61 7.47 2.47
N ALA A 267 5.58 7.35 3.36
CA ALA A 267 6.13 8.52 4.06
C ALA A 267 6.76 9.53 3.09
N ALA A 268 7.49 9.06 2.09
CA ALA A 268 8.08 9.92 1.05
C ALA A 268 7.01 10.52 0.14
N GLY A 269 5.97 9.74 -0.23
CA GLY A 269 4.90 10.17 -1.13
C GLY A 269 3.95 11.19 -0.49
N TRP A 270 3.66 11.06 0.80
CA TRP A 270 2.84 12.04 1.54
C TRP A 270 3.57 13.33 1.85
N GLY A 271 4.89 13.28 2.02
CA GLY A 271 5.69 14.44 2.37
C GLY A 271 5.40 15.04 3.75
N LYS A 272 4.54 14.40 4.54
CA LYS A 272 4.22 14.77 5.93
C LYS A 272 3.80 13.54 6.75
N ASP A 273 3.91 13.66 8.07
CA ASP A 273 3.46 12.64 9.00
C ASP A 273 1.93 12.67 9.14
N PRO A 274 1.19 11.58 8.87
CA PRO A 274 -0.25 11.50 9.09
C PRO A 274 -0.70 11.88 10.52
N ALA A 275 0.14 11.64 11.52
CA ALA A 275 -0.14 12.01 12.91
C ALA A 275 -0.24 13.54 13.13
N THR A 276 0.24 14.35 12.18
CA THR A 276 0.11 15.83 12.24
C THR A 276 -1.23 16.35 11.75
N VAL A 277 -2.05 15.50 11.12
CA VAL A 277 -3.41 15.85 10.70
C VAL A 277 -4.31 15.90 11.93
N PRO A 278 -5.04 17.02 12.17
CA PRO A 278 -5.88 17.15 13.36
C PRO A 278 -7.02 16.11 13.34
N TYR A 279 -7.32 15.55 14.52
CA TYR A 279 -8.47 14.69 14.70
C TYR A 279 -9.73 15.52 14.93
N PHE A 280 -10.78 15.19 14.18
CA PHE A 280 -12.14 15.69 14.36
C PHE A 280 -12.95 14.72 15.21
N ASN A 281 -13.95 15.23 15.91
CA ASN A 281 -14.96 14.41 16.59
C ASN A 281 -16.16 14.20 15.65
N PRO A 282 -16.74 12.99 15.57
CA PRO A 282 -17.90 12.70 14.73
C PRO A 282 -19.18 13.46 15.10
#